data_27bb888f405e2a346fcd59a47349bb09
#
_entry.id   27bb888f405e2a346fcd59a47349bb09
#
_cell.length_a   1.000
_cell.length_b   1.000
_cell.length_c   1.000
_cell.angle_alpha   90.00
_cell.angle_beta   90.00
_cell.angle_gamma   90.00
#
_symmetry.space_group_name_H-M   'P 1'
#
loop_
_entity.id
_entity.type
_entity.pdbx_description
1 polymer ?
#
loop_
_entity_poly.entity_id
_entity_poly.type
_entity_poly.pdbx_seq_one_letter_code
_entity_poly.pdbx_strand_id
1 'polypeptide(L)'
;MNNTLRFASFVMLLSAGCAAALKEPPPISALQHDAVGTTSANALLQEAAEEYQKRPDTAAVRRSEGLCLQAAQADDAGKDGLVCAIRAKAWLAEREKDTNVRTDLAVSAVQAGQWCLRREPGSPACKYWLGVALGLQARDRPVTAEDGLKRMAQLLREVVRDAPLLDEAGPERVLSLLLARAPGWPIGPGDVEEALALARKAVLLRPDYPPNQLALGEALLKNDDRAKAQEALARAIDLAGRAPFASDPDAPTWIADARALQQR
;
A
#
# COMPACT_ATOMS: atom_id res chain seq x y z
N MET A 1 -46.52 52.41 -19.00
CA MET A 1 -45.53 51.53 -19.69
C MET A 1 -44.55 51.09 -18.64
N ASN A 2 -44.81 49.96 -17.98
CA ASN A 2 -43.96 49.43 -16.89
C ASN A 2 -43.14 48.26 -17.42
N ASN A 3 -41.82 48.46 -17.50
CA ASN A 3 -40.84 47.43 -17.89
C ASN A 3 -40.31 46.81 -16.59
N THR A 4 -40.75 45.60 -16.22
CA THR A 4 -40.18 44.80 -15.15
C THR A 4 -39.10 43.88 -15.71
N LEU A 5 -37.82 44.24 -15.49
CA LEU A 5 -36.70 43.36 -15.74
C LEU A 5 -36.71 42.20 -14.72
N ARG A 6 -36.92 40.98 -15.19
CA ARG A 6 -36.71 39.74 -14.41
C ARG A 6 -35.22 39.36 -14.48
N PHE A 7 -34.51 39.52 -13.38
CA PHE A 7 -33.19 38.90 -13.20
C PHE A 7 -33.36 37.40 -12.91
N ALA A 8 -33.00 36.58 -13.87
CA ALA A 8 -32.85 35.15 -13.67
C ALA A 8 -31.49 34.87 -13.01
N SER A 9 -31.51 34.58 -11.69
CA SER A 9 -30.32 34.11 -10.97
C SER A 9 -30.01 32.68 -11.41
N PHE A 10 -28.96 32.53 -12.21
CA PHE A 10 -28.41 31.22 -12.60
C PHE A 10 -27.55 30.70 -11.44
N VAL A 11 -28.10 29.86 -10.59
CA VAL A 11 -27.34 29.13 -9.56
C VAL A 11 -26.58 28.02 -10.26
N MET A 12 -25.29 28.28 -10.48
CA MET A 12 -24.33 27.28 -10.96
C MET A 12 -24.01 26.32 -9.82
N LEU A 13 -24.70 25.19 -9.75
CA LEU A 13 -24.36 24.07 -8.88
C LEU A 13 -23.02 23.49 -9.35
N LEU A 14 -21.92 23.92 -8.71
CA LEU A 14 -20.64 23.26 -8.79
C LEU A 14 -20.79 21.90 -8.10
N SER A 15 -21.13 20.87 -8.85
CA SER A 15 -20.97 19.50 -8.43
C SER A 15 -19.45 19.22 -8.36
N ALA A 16 -18.87 19.35 -7.17
CA ALA A 16 -17.56 18.79 -6.88
C ALA A 16 -17.70 17.27 -6.94
N GLY A 17 -17.67 16.70 -8.14
CA GLY A 17 -17.62 15.26 -8.33
C GLY A 17 -16.31 14.74 -7.79
N CYS A 18 -16.34 13.97 -6.69
CA CYS A 18 -15.19 13.22 -6.25
C CYS A 18 -14.70 12.34 -7.40
N ALA A 19 -13.47 12.56 -7.85
CA ALA A 19 -12.91 11.75 -8.92
C ALA A 19 -12.63 10.33 -8.37
N ALA A 20 -13.09 9.31 -9.10
CA ALA A 20 -12.88 7.93 -8.72
C ALA A 20 -11.37 7.57 -8.73
N ALA A 21 -10.91 6.91 -7.68
CA ALA A 21 -9.54 6.41 -7.57
C ALA A 21 -9.29 5.25 -8.53
N LEU A 22 -10.29 4.42 -8.77
CA LEU A 22 -10.25 3.31 -9.72
C LEU A 22 -10.80 3.76 -11.06
N LYS A 23 -9.95 3.74 -12.07
CA LYS A 23 -10.32 3.91 -13.49
C LYS A 23 -10.14 2.57 -14.20
N GLU A 24 -10.76 2.41 -15.38
CA GLU A 24 -10.51 1.25 -16.23
C GLU A 24 -8.99 1.13 -16.47
N PRO A 25 -8.34 0.01 -16.08
CA PRO A 25 -6.91 -0.16 -16.30
C PRO A 25 -6.64 -0.40 -17.79
N PRO A 26 -5.51 0.11 -18.31
CA PRO A 26 -5.09 -0.19 -19.67
C PRO A 26 -4.86 -1.70 -19.86
N PRO A 27 -4.75 -2.21 -21.09
CA PRO A 27 -4.35 -3.59 -21.31
C PRO A 27 -3.08 -3.94 -20.53
N ILE A 28 -3.00 -5.19 -20.04
CA ILE A 28 -1.87 -5.61 -19.19
C ILE A 28 -0.51 -5.46 -19.89
N SER A 29 -0.48 -5.61 -21.21
CA SER A 29 0.71 -5.38 -22.04
C SER A 29 1.24 -3.94 -21.98
N ALA A 30 0.38 -2.97 -21.65
CA ALA A 30 0.78 -1.58 -21.46
C ALA A 30 1.43 -1.29 -20.09
N LEU A 31 1.40 -2.23 -19.15
CA LEU A 31 2.09 -2.15 -17.87
C LEU A 31 3.57 -2.56 -17.96
N GLN A 32 4.00 -3.07 -19.10
CA GLN A 32 5.34 -3.58 -19.34
C GLN A 32 5.96 -2.91 -20.58
N HIS A 33 7.27 -2.70 -20.54
CA HIS A 33 8.03 -2.08 -21.63
C HIS A 33 8.84 -3.09 -22.44
N ASP A 34 9.09 -4.31 -21.90
CA ASP A 34 9.95 -5.32 -22.53
C ASP A 34 9.14 -6.44 -23.18
N ALA A 35 9.70 -7.03 -24.24
CA ALA A 35 9.07 -8.15 -24.94
C ALA A 35 9.04 -9.40 -24.06
N VAL A 36 7.92 -10.14 -24.11
CA VAL A 36 7.77 -11.43 -23.41
C VAL A 36 8.64 -12.48 -24.11
N GLY A 37 9.57 -13.06 -23.37
CA GLY A 37 10.39 -14.19 -23.83
C GLY A 37 9.63 -15.53 -23.71
N THR A 38 10.32 -16.62 -24.00
CA THR A 38 9.81 -18.01 -23.87
C THR A 38 9.97 -18.61 -22.48
N THR A 39 10.47 -17.82 -21.52
CA THR A 39 10.73 -18.26 -20.14
C THR A 39 9.41 -18.48 -19.39
N SER A 40 9.32 -19.57 -18.61
CA SER A 40 8.14 -19.89 -17.84
C SER A 40 7.88 -18.86 -16.73
N ALA A 41 6.60 -18.64 -16.40
CA ALA A 41 6.21 -17.71 -15.32
C ALA A 41 6.91 -18.02 -13.99
N ASN A 42 7.03 -19.30 -13.61
CA ASN A 42 7.69 -19.70 -12.37
C ASN A 42 9.18 -19.36 -12.35
N ALA A 43 9.89 -19.54 -13.46
CA ALA A 43 11.31 -19.18 -13.55
C ALA A 43 11.50 -17.65 -13.46
N LEU A 44 10.64 -16.87 -14.12
CA LEU A 44 10.64 -15.42 -14.02
C LEU A 44 10.35 -14.93 -12.58
N LEU A 45 9.42 -15.57 -11.87
CA LEU A 45 9.12 -15.22 -10.47
C LEU A 45 10.27 -15.56 -9.53
N GLN A 46 10.98 -16.68 -9.78
CA GLN A 46 12.16 -17.01 -8.99
C GLN A 46 13.27 -15.97 -9.19
N GLU A 47 13.60 -15.63 -10.44
CA GLU A 47 14.58 -14.59 -10.74
C GLU A 47 14.16 -13.23 -10.17
N ALA A 48 12.89 -12.87 -10.28
CA ALA A 48 12.34 -11.66 -9.67
C ALA A 48 12.54 -11.62 -8.15
N ALA A 49 12.37 -12.76 -7.47
CA ALA A 49 12.59 -12.85 -6.03
C ALA A 49 14.07 -12.64 -5.67
N GLU A 50 14.99 -13.18 -6.44
CA GLU A 50 16.44 -13.00 -6.24
C GLU A 50 16.83 -11.53 -6.45
N GLU A 51 16.30 -10.87 -7.50
CA GLU A 51 16.53 -9.43 -7.71
C GLU A 51 15.93 -8.58 -6.58
N TYR A 52 14.75 -8.93 -6.08
CA TYR A 52 14.11 -8.21 -4.97
C TYR A 52 14.89 -8.31 -3.65
N GLN A 53 15.64 -9.40 -3.42
CA GLN A 53 16.48 -9.55 -2.23
C GLN A 53 17.73 -8.64 -2.26
N LYS A 54 18.09 -8.08 -3.40
CA LYS A 54 19.24 -7.15 -3.52
C LYS A 54 18.92 -5.73 -3.03
N ARG A 55 17.74 -5.49 -2.42
CA ARG A 55 17.45 -4.21 -1.77
C ARG A 55 18.59 -3.80 -0.83
N PRO A 56 18.96 -2.53 -0.74
CA PRO A 56 18.26 -1.35 -1.27
C PRO A 56 18.66 -0.94 -2.71
N ASP A 57 19.24 -1.82 -3.54
CA ASP A 57 19.52 -1.51 -4.94
C ASP A 57 18.21 -1.30 -5.74
N THR A 58 17.89 -0.05 -6.04
CA THR A 58 16.70 0.32 -6.79
C THR A 58 16.69 -0.23 -8.22
N ALA A 59 17.87 -0.38 -8.86
CA ALA A 59 17.96 -0.97 -10.19
C ALA A 59 17.62 -2.46 -10.17
N ALA A 60 18.04 -3.19 -9.14
CA ALA A 60 17.66 -4.58 -8.94
C ALA A 60 16.14 -4.72 -8.72
N VAL A 61 15.53 -3.85 -7.90
CA VAL A 61 14.07 -3.89 -7.69
C VAL A 61 13.29 -3.53 -8.96
N ARG A 62 13.80 -2.63 -9.81
CA ARG A 62 13.20 -2.36 -11.13
C ARG A 62 13.30 -3.57 -12.07
N ARG A 63 14.42 -4.31 -12.04
CA ARG A 63 14.52 -5.59 -12.78
C ARG A 63 13.53 -6.61 -12.24
N SER A 64 13.41 -6.74 -10.92
CA SER A 64 12.39 -7.59 -10.30
C SER A 64 10.98 -7.24 -10.78
N GLU A 65 10.63 -5.95 -10.80
CA GLU A 65 9.34 -5.46 -11.31
C GLU A 65 9.09 -5.91 -12.75
N GLY A 66 10.06 -5.72 -13.64
CA GLY A 66 9.99 -6.14 -15.05
C GLY A 66 9.76 -7.64 -15.19
N LEU A 67 10.53 -8.46 -14.47
CA LEU A 67 10.38 -9.93 -14.45
C LEU A 67 9.00 -10.36 -13.92
N CYS A 68 8.47 -9.69 -12.88
CA CYS A 68 7.12 -9.95 -12.38
C CYS A 68 6.06 -9.68 -13.45
N LEU A 69 6.16 -8.59 -14.20
CA LEU A 69 5.23 -8.25 -15.27
C LEU A 69 5.34 -9.23 -16.45
N GLN A 70 6.54 -9.69 -16.79
CA GLN A 70 6.74 -10.76 -17.77
C GLN A 70 6.08 -12.07 -17.31
N ALA A 71 6.25 -12.45 -16.04
CA ALA A 71 5.57 -13.60 -15.46
C ALA A 71 4.04 -13.47 -15.53
N ALA A 72 3.51 -12.26 -15.26
CA ALA A 72 2.08 -12.00 -15.37
C ALA A 72 1.54 -12.11 -16.80
N GLN A 73 2.37 -11.90 -17.82
CA GLN A 73 1.98 -12.10 -19.22
C GLN A 73 2.17 -13.56 -19.67
N ALA A 74 3.19 -14.25 -19.15
CA ALA A 74 3.42 -15.66 -19.45
C ALA A 74 2.35 -16.58 -18.83
N ASP A 75 1.73 -16.15 -17.73
CA ASP A 75 0.58 -16.80 -17.10
C ASP A 75 -0.56 -15.77 -16.96
N ASP A 76 -1.43 -15.72 -17.97
CA ASP A 76 -2.54 -14.79 -18.03
C ASP A 76 -3.74 -15.18 -17.12
N ALA A 77 -3.73 -16.38 -16.58
CA ALA A 77 -4.72 -16.85 -15.60
C ALA A 77 -4.29 -16.59 -14.15
N GLY A 78 -2.97 -16.54 -13.88
CA GLY A 78 -2.43 -16.43 -12.53
C GLY A 78 -2.33 -14.99 -12.00
N LYS A 79 -2.29 -14.88 -10.69
CA LYS A 79 -2.16 -13.59 -9.96
C LYS A 79 -0.72 -13.28 -9.55
N ASP A 80 0.17 -14.30 -9.46
CA ASP A 80 1.42 -14.17 -8.71
C ASP A 80 2.38 -13.16 -9.33
N GLY A 81 2.45 -13.09 -10.67
CA GLY A 81 3.21 -12.06 -11.36
C GLY A 81 2.71 -10.63 -11.05
N LEU A 82 1.39 -10.45 -10.96
CA LEU A 82 0.79 -9.14 -10.62
C LEU A 82 1.03 -8.76 -9.16
N VAL A 83 0.87 -9.69 -8.22
CA VAL A 83 1.18 -9.48 -6.79
C VAL A 83 2.67 -9.11 -6.62
N CYS A 84 3.56 -9.84 -7.28
CA CYS A 84 4.99 -9.56 -7.32
C CYS A 84 5.28 -8.15 -7.82
N ALA A 85 4.69 -7.75 -8.95
CA ALA A 85 4.90 -6.43 -9.54
C ALA A 85 4.40 -5.30 -8.63
N ILE A 86 3.23 -5.45 -8.01
CA ILE A 86 2.70 -4.45 -7.08
C ILE A 86 3.63 -4.28 -5.88
N ARG A 87 4.15 -5.38 -5.31
CA ARG A 87 5.09 -5.33 -4.18
C ARG A 87 6.38 -4.59 -4.54
N ALA A 88 6.94 -4.86 -5.72
CA ALA A 88 8.14 -4.16 -6.20
C ALA A 88 7.86 -2.66 -6.43
N LYS A 89 6.74 -2.31 -7.10
CA LYS A 89 6.31 -0.93 -7.31
C LYS A 89 6.06 -0.18 -6.00
N ALA A 90 5.44 -0.83 -5.01
CA ALA A 90 5.21 -0.24 -3.70
C ALA A 90 6.53 0.11 -3.00
N TRP A 91 7.49 -0.83 -3.00
CA TRP A 91 8.79 -0.59 -2.42
C TRP A 91 9.55 0.56 -3.10
N LEU A 92 9.49 0.62 -4.45
CA LEU A 92 10.09 1.72 -5.23
C LEU A 92 9.41 3.05 -4.93
N ALA A 93 8.08 3.10 -4.91
CA ALA A 93 7.31 4.32 -4.67
C ALA A 93 7.55 4.89 -3.26
N GLU A 94 7.80 4.07 -2.25
CA GLU A 94 8.11 4.56 -0.91
C GLU A 94 9.46 5.28 -0.83
N ARG A 95 10.39 4.97 -1.72
CA ARG A 95 11.77 5.49 -1.74
C ARG A 95 12.02 6.53 -2.82
N GLU A 96 11.09 6.67 -3.76
CA GLU A 96 11.19 7.64 -4.86
C GLU A 96 10.99 9.07 -4.34
N LYS A 97 11.90 9.97 -4.74
CA LYS A 97 11.87 11.39 -4.35
C LYS A 97 11.12 12.25 -5.36
N ASP A 98 11.19 11.89 -6.65
CA ASP A 98 10.44 12.58 -7.68
C ASP A 98 8.96 12.25 -7.59
N THR A 99 8.14 13.28 -7.36
CA THR A 99 6.69 13.12 -7.16
C THR A 99 5.99 12.57 -8.40
N ASN A 100 6.42 12.90 -9.60
CA ASN A 100 5.80 12.39 -10.83
C ASN A 100 6.11 10.90 -10.99
N VAL A 101 7.38 10.51 -10.87
CA VAL A 101 7.80 9.10 -10.94
C VAL A 101 7.11 8.27 -9.84
N ARG A 102 7.02 8.81 -8.63
CA ARG A 102 6.33 8.16 -7.51
C ARG A 102 4.83 7.98 -7.78
N THR A 103 4.19 9.01 -8.34
CA THR A 103 2.77 8.96 -8.75
C THR A 103 2.55 7.92 -9.82
N ASP A 104 3.41 7.85 -10.83
CA ASP A 104 3.31 6.87 -11.92
C ASP A 104 3.47 5.44 -11.41
N LEU A 105 4.42 5.19 -10.51
CA LEU A 105 4.59 3.91 -9.83
C LEU A 105 3.32 3.51 -9.07
N ALA A 106 2.74 4.43 -8.30
CA ALA A 106 1.52 4.16 -7.53
C ALA A 106 0.30 3.89 -8.43
N VAL A 107 0.12 4.68 -9.49
CA VAL A 107 -0.95 4.48 -10.48
C VAL A 107 -0.80 3.13 -11.19
N SER A 108 0.41 2.79 -11.64
CA SER A 108 0.69 1.50 -12.28
C SER A 108 0.49 0.31 -11.31
N ALA A 109 0.80 0.49 -10.01
CA ALA A 109 0.51 -0.51 -8.98
C ALA A 109 -1.01 -0.73 -8.80
N VAL A 110 -1.81 0.35 -8.80
CA VAL A 110 -3.29 0.25 -8.75
C VAL A 110 -3.83 -0.49 -9.97
N GLN A 111 -3.33 -0.19 -11.18
CA GLN A 111 -3.73 -0.88 -12.41
C GLN A 111 -3.40 -2.37 -12.36
N ALA A 112 -2.21 -2.74 -11.90
CA ALA A 112 -1.83 -4.15 -11.70
C ALA A 112 -2.75 -4.84 -10.66
N GLY A 113 -3.12 -4.16 -9.57
CA GLY A 113 -4.05 -4.66 -8.56
C GLY A 113 -5.46 -4.88 -9.11
N GLN A 114 -5.94 -3.99 -10.00
CA GLN A 114 -7.22 -4.18 -10.69
C GLN A 114 -7.19 -5.40 -11.62
N TRP A 115 -6.12 -5.61 -12.36
CA TRP A 115 -5.92 -6.82 -13.15
C TRP A 115 -5.85 -8.08 -12.29
N CYS A 116 -5.17 -8.00 -11.14
CA CYS A 116 -5.11 -9.11 -10.18
C CYS A 116 -6.52 -9.54 -9.75
N LEU A 117 -7.38 -8.59 -9.35
CA LEU A 117 -8.76 -8.88 -8.97
C LEU A 117 -9.65 -9.34 -10.13
N ARG A 118 -9.35 -8.95 -11.37
CA ARG A 118 -10.06 -9.47 -12.55
C ARG A 118 -9.76 -10.95 -12.78
N ARG A 119 -8.49 -11.36 -12.59
CA ARG A 119 -8.07 -12.76 -12.71
C ARG A 119 -8.59 -13.62 -11.56
N GLU A 120 -8.46 -13.12 -10.32
CA GLU A 120 -8.89 -13.82 -9.12
C GLU A 120 -9.70 -12.89 -8.20
N PRO A 121 -11.02 -12.69 -8.43
CA PRO A 121 -11.84 -11.74 -7.67
C PRO A 121 -11.92 -12.04 -6.17
N GLY A 122 -11.80 -13.31 -5.78
CA GLY A 122 -11.82 -13.74 -4.37
C GLY A 122 -10.47 -13.66 -3.65
N SER A 123 -9.38 -13.36 -4.35
CA SER A 123 -8.01 -13.45 -3.81
C SER A 123 -7.74 -12.41 -2.70
N PRO A 124 -7.44 -12.85 -1.46
CA PRO A 124 -7.02 -11.94 -0.40
C PRO A 124 -5.72 -11.20 -0.74
N ALA A 125 -4.78 -11.84 -1.45
CA ALA A 125 -3.54 -11.22 -1.86
C ALA A 125 -3.78 -10.07 -2.85
N CYS A 126 -4.66 -10.24 -3.85
CA CYS A 126 -5.02 -9.17 -4.78
C CYS A 126 -5.70 -8.00 -4.08
N LYS A 127 -6.63 -8.28 -3.13
CA LYS A 127 -7.29 -7.24 -2.33
C LYS A 127 -6.30 -6.46 -1.47
N TYR A 128 -5.40 -7.16 -0.79
CA TYR A 128 -4.38 -6.56 0.06
C TYR A 128 -3.46 -5.62 -0.72
N TRP A 129 -2.86 -6.13 -1.79
CA TRP A 129 -1.90 -5.35 -2.56
C TRP A 129 -2.55 -4.22 -3.37
N LEU A 130 -3.81 -4.36 -3.81
CA LEU A 130 -4.57 -3.22 -4.34
C LEU A 130 -4.83 -2.18 -3.25
N GLY A 131 -5.16 -2.60 -2.03
CA GLY A 131 -5.31 -1.69 -0.90
C GLY A 131 -4.03 -0.90 -0.63
N VAL A 132 -2.86 -1.55 -0.57
CA VAL A 132 -1.55 -0.90 -0.42
C VAL A 132 -1.30 0.12 -1.55
N ALA A 133 -1.56 -0.28 -2.81
CA ALA A 133 -1.37 0.60 -3.98
C ALA A 133 -2.27 1.84 -3.93
N LEU A 134 -3.52 1.71 -3.49
CA LEU A 134 -4.45 2.84 -3.31
C LEU A 134 -3.97 3.82 -2.24
N GLY A 135 -3.38 3.33 -1.14
CA GLY A 135 -2.75 4.17 -0.12
C GLY A 135 -1.58 4.99 -0.66
N LEU A 136 -0.72 4.35 -1.46
CA LEU A 136 0.39 5.03 -2.13
C LEU A 136 -0.11 6.10 -3.12
N GLN A 137 -1.13 5.78 -3.92
CA GLN A 137 -1.73 6.72 -4.86
C GLN A 137 -2.36 7.92 -4.14
N ALA A 138 -3.04 7.71 -3.03
CA ALA A 138 -3.71 8.76 -2.27
C ALA A 138 -2.73 9.80 -1.72
N ARG A 139 -1.49 9.41 -1.42
CA ARG A 139 -0.43 10.32 -0.94
C ARG A 139 -0.14 11.47 -1.91
N ASP A 140 -0.12 11.18 -3.21
CA ASP A 140 0.34 12.11 -4.24
C ASP A 140 -0.81 12.60 -5.17
N ARG A 141 -2.04 12.10 -4.96
CA ARG A 141 -3.22 12.47 -5.75
C ARG A 141 -4.41 12.89 -4.88
N PRO A 142 -4.42 14.11 -4.34
CA PRO A 142 -5.47 14.60 -3.44
C PRO A 142 -6.88 14.50 -4.00
N VAL A 143 -7.05 14.70 -5.33
CA VAL A 143 -8.36 14.66 -6.01
C VAL A 143 -9.06 13.30 -5.90
N THR A 144 -8.29 12.20 -5.81
CA THR A 144 -8.81 10.83 -5.69
C THR A 144 -8.56 10.23 -4.32
N ALA A 145 -7.92 10.96 -3.39
CA ALA A 145 -7.46 10.43 -2.11
C ALA A 145 -8.62 9.92 -1.26
N GLU A 146 -9.72 10.67 -1.15
CA GLU A 146 -10.87 10.27 -0.33
C GLU A 146 -11.47 8.94 -0.78
N ASP A 147 -11.78 8.81 -2.07
CA ASP A 147 -12.30 7.57 -2.65
C ASP A 147 -11.30 6.41 -2.50
N GLY A 148 -10.02 6.67 -2.79
CA GLY A 148 -8.94 5.69 -2.67
C GLY A 148 -8.78 5.16 -1.24
N LEU A 149 -8.77 6.02 -0.23
CA LEU A 149 -8.63 5.62 1.17
C LEU A 149 -9.85 4.87 1.69
N LYS A 150 -11.07 5.27 1.30
CA LYS A 150 -12.30 4.52 1.61
C LYS A 150 -12.26 3.12 1.00
N ARG A 151 -11.86 3.01 -0.25
CA ARG A 151 -11.74 1.72 -0.95
C ARG A 151 -10.64 0.85 -0.34
N MET A 152 -9.47 1.43 0.00
CA MET A 152 -8.41 0.75 0.73
C MET A 152 -8.91 0.17 2.06
N ALA A 153 -9.62 0.97 2.88
CA ALA A 153 -10.16 0.52 4.15
C ALA A 153 -11.13 -0.66 3.98
N GLN A 154 -12.01 -0.60 2.97
CA GLN A 154 -12.95 -1.68 2.66
C GLN A 154 -12.22 -2.98 2.30
N LEU A 155 -11.28 -2.92 1.35
CA LEU A 155 -10.50 -4.09 0.92
C LEU A 155 -9.71 -4.70 2.08
N LEU A 156 -9.03 -3.87 2.89
CA LEU A 156 -8.23 -4.35 4.01
C LEU A 156 -9.10 -4.98 5.11
N ARG A 157 -10.30 -4.45 5.41
CA ARG A 157 -11.22 -5.10 6.37
C ARG A 157 -11.67 -6.49 5.90
N GLU A 158 -11.88 -6.68 4.60
CA GLU A 158 -12.15 -8.00 4.05
C GLU A 158 -10.95 -8.94 4.29
N VAL A 159 -9.72 -8.49 4.02
CA VAL A 159 -8.52 -9.33 4.17
C VAL A 159 -8.18 -9.60 5.64
N VAL A 160 -8.41 -8.65 6.55
CA VAL A 160 -8.30 -8.85 8.02
C VAL A 160 -9.16 -10.02 8.49
N ARG A 161 -10.34 -10.20 7.90
CA ARG A 161 -11.25 -11.30 8.22
C ARG A 161 -10.83 -12.61 7.55
N ASP A 162 -10.47 -12.55 6.27
CA ASP A 162 -10.33 -13.74 5.42
C ASP A 162 -8.90 -14.32 5.42
N ALA A 163 -7.88 -13.49 5.63
CA ALA A 163 -6.47 -13.88 5.60
C ALA A 163 -5.58 -13.04 6.54
N PRO A 164 -5.81 -13.07 7.86
CA PRO A 164 -5.12 -12.19 8.82
C PRO A 164 -3.59 -12.41 8.89
N LEU A 165 -3.10 -13.57 8.48
CA LEU A 165 -1.67 -13.90 8.52
C LEU A 165 -0.90 -13.52 7.24
N LEU A 166 -1.59 -13.01 6.22
CA LEU A 166 -0.96 -12.57 4.99
C LEU A 166 0.09 -11.48 5.28
N ASP A 167 1.27 -11.57 4.63
CA ASP A 167 2.34 -10.58 4.75
C ASP A 167 2.71 -10.24 6.22
N GLU A 168 2.87 -11.29 7.07
CA GLU A 168 3.22 -11.16 8.49
C GLU A 168 2.23 -10.27 9.29
N ALA A 169 0.94 -10.58 9.20
CA ALA A 169 -0.17 -9.78 9.73
C ALA A 169 -0.27 -8.38 9.07
N GLY A 170 0.08 -8.32 7.79
CA GLY A 170 0.03 -7.13 6.96
C GLY A 170 -1.33 -6.44 6.90
N PRO A 171 -2.45 -7.17 6.76
CA PRO A 171 -3.78 -6.57 6.72
C PRO A 171 -4.09 -5.72 7.96
N GLU A 172 -3.85 -6.25 9.16
CA GLU A 172 -4.04 -5.52 10.42
C GLU A 172 -3.07 -4.35 10.53
N ARG A 173 -1.79 -4.57 10.21
CA ARG A 173 -0.75 -3.54 10.23
C ARG A 173 -1.09 -2.37 9.30
N VAL A 174 -1.39 -2.65 8.04
CA VAL A 174 -1.62 -1.62 7.02
C VAL A 174 -2.95 -0.89 7.26
N LEU A 175 -4.00 -1.60 7.70
CA LEU A 175 -5.26 -0.96 8.09
C LEU A 175 -5.09 -0.07 9.31
N SER A 176 -4.33 -0.51 10.32
CA SER A 176 -3.99 0.31 11.48
C SER A 176 -3.29 1.62 11.07
N LEU A 177 -2.26 1.54 10.23
CA LEU A 177 -1.54 2.72 9.73
C LEU A 177 -2.44 3.66 8.92
N LEU A 178 -3.33 3.12 8.10
CA LEU A 178 -4.34 3.92 7.39
C LEU A 178 -5.21 4.70 8.37
N LEU A 179 -5.82 4.01 9.34
CA LEU A 179 -6.76 4.62 10.28
C LEU A 179 -6.09 5.63 11.23
N ALA A 180 -4.82 5.40 11.58
CA ALA A 180 -4.03 6.32 12.40
C ALA A 180 -3.61 7.61 11.66
N ARG A 181 -3.48 7.56 10.33
CA ARG A 181 -2.94 8.65 9.51
C ARG A 181 -4.01 9.44 8.76
N ALA A 182 -5.10 8.78 8.36
CA ALA A 182 -6.18 9.40 7.61
C ALA A 182 -6.98 10.38 8.47
N PRO A 183 -7.60 11.41 7.85
CA PRO A 183 -8.59 12.22 8.55
C PRO A 183 -9.76 11.36 9.05
N GLY A 184 -10.32 11.74 10.20
CA GLY A 184 -11.52 11.11 10.72
C GLY A 184 -12.79 11.43 9.94
N TRP A 185 -13.87 10.74 10.28
CA TRP A 185 -15.19 11.01 9.72
C TRP A 185 -15.60 12.49 9.93
N PRO A 186 -16.28 13.20 8.99
CA PRO A 186 -16.80 12.70 7.71
C PRO A 186 -15.81 12.74 6.54
N ILE A 187 -14.60 13.25 6.72
CA ILE A 187 -13.64 13.52 5.63
C ILE A 187 -12.97 12.23 5.15
N GLY A 188 -12.64 11.33 6.06
CA GLY A 188 -11.90 10.12 5.75
C GLY A 188 -12.22 8.96 6.70
N PRO A 189 -11.52 7.83 6.53
CA PRO A 189 -11.74 6.62 7.32
C PRO A 189 -11.00 6.61 8.66
N GLY A 190 -10.30 7.68 9.06
CA GLY A 190 -9.46 7.71 10.26
C GLY A 190 -10.22 7.38 11.54
N ASP A 191 -9.63 6.51 12.37
CA ASP A 191 -10.14 6.07 13.66
C ASP A 191 -8.97 5.60 14.51
N VAL A 192 -8.57 6.40 15.50
CA VAL A 192 -7.38 6.14 16.32
C VAL A 192 -7.59 4.94 17.26
N GLU A 193 -8.82 4.71 17.73
CA GLU A 193 -9.13 3.58 18.62
C GLU A 193 -9.10 2.26 17.85
N GLU A 194 -9.76 2.20 16.68
CA GLU A 194 -9.70 1.02 15.79
C GLU A 194 -8.25 0.77 15.33
N ALA A 195 -7.49 1.83 15.00
CA ALA A 195 -6.09 1.73 14.63
C ALA A 195 -5.25 1.04 15.70
N LEU A 196 -5.40 1.46 16.96
CA LEU A 196 -4.67 0.87 18.08
C LEU A 196 -5.07 -0.59 18.32
N ALA A 197 -6.36 -0.92 18.21
CA ALA A 197 -6.84 -2.29 18.34
C ALA A 197 -6.24 -3.22 17.27
N LEU A 198 -6.19 -2.75 16.01
CA LEU A 198 -5.60 -3.49 14.88
C LEU A 198 -4.07 -3.65 15.03
N ALA A 199 -3.35 -2.60 15.45
CA ALA A 199 -1.93 -2.69 15.69
C ALA A 199 -1.58 -3.73 16.78
N ARG A 200 -2.35 -3.74 17.88
CA ARG A 200 -2.22 -4.77 18.92
C ARG A 200 -2.49 -6.17 18.39
N LYS A 201 -3.49 -6.31 17.53
CA LYS A 201 -3.80 -7.58 16.89
C LYS A 201 -2.69 -8.06 15.96
N ALA A 202 -2.08 -7.15 15.16
CA ALA A 202 -0.92 -7.48 14.32
C ALA A 202 0.25 -8.01 15.16
N VAL A 203 0.56 -7.35 16.28
CA VAL A 203 1.61 -7.81 17.21
C VAL A 203 1.22 -9.15 17.85
N LEU A 204 -0.04 -9.37 18.21
CA LEU A 204 -0.48 -10.66 18.75
C LEU A 204 -0.30 -11.81 17.75
N LEU A 205 -0.61 -11.57 16.48
CA LEU A 205 -0.48 -12.55 15.39
C LEU A 205 0.96 -12.85 15.00
N ARG A 206 1.81 -11.82 15.00
CA ARG A 206 3.23 -11.89 14.63
C ARG A 206 4.07 -11.00 15.56
N PRO A 207 4.34 -11.45 16.80
CA PRO A 207 4.95 -10.63 17.86
C PRO A 207 6.40 -10.23 17.56
N ASP A 208 7.11 -11.06 16.79
CA ASP A 208 8.52 -10.86 16.50
C ASP A 208 8.78 -10.12 15.17
N TYR A 209 7.75 -9.76 14.41
CA TYR A 209 7.93 -9.03 13.15
C TYR A 209 8.08 -7.53 13.41
N PRO A 210 9.26 -6.91 13.12
CA PRO A 210 9.58 -5.52 13.47
C PRO A 210 8.56 -4.49 12.96
N PRO A 211 8.03 -4.56 11.71
CA PRO A 211 7.03 -3.61 11.23
C PRO A 211 5.71 -3.60 12.03
N ASN A 212 5.33 -4.71 12.68
CA ASN A 212 4.13 -4.73 13.53
C ASN A 212 4.35 -3.91 14.81
N GLN A 213 5.54 -3.98 15.39
CA GLN A 213 5.92 -3.16 16.55
C GLN A 213 6.01 -1.67 16.17
N LEU A 214 6.49 -1.35 14.95
CA LEU A 214 6.47 0.01 14.40
C LEU A 214 5.04 0.57 14.31
N ALA A 215 4.14 -0.21 13.73
CA ALA A 215 2.73 0.19 13.59
C ALA A 215 2.06 0.38 14.97
N LEU A 216 2.38 -0.49 15.94
CA LEU A 216 1.90 -0.35 17.31
C LEU A 216 2.43 0.93 17.95
N GLY A 217 3.73 1.22 17.79
CA GLY A 217 4.34 2.45 18.30
C GLY A 217 3.68 3.69 17.73
N GLU A 218 3.44 3.74 16.41
CA GLU A 218 2.75 4.87 15.77
C GLU A 218 1.29 5.03 16.24
N ALA A 219 0.54 3.93 16.35
CA ALA A 219 -0.84 3.96 16.84
C ALA A 219 -0.92 4.42 18.31
N LEU A 220 0.03 4.02 19.16
CA LEU A 220 0.13 4.47 20.55
C LEU A 220 0.46 5.96 20.64
N LEU A 221 1.37 6.48 19.79
CA LEU A 221 1.64 7.93 19.71
C LEU A 221 0.39 8.72 19.32
N LYS A 222 -0.40 8.20 18.39
CA LYS A 222 -1.68 8.83 18.00
C LYS A 222 -2.74 8.79 19.09
N ASN A 223 -2.63 7.84 20.01
CA ASN A 223 -3.51 7.71 21.18
C ASN A 223 -2.92 8.36 22.45
N ASP A 224 -1.91 9.21 22.30
CA ASP A 224 -1.22 9.94 23.39
C ASP A 224 -0.56 9.05 24.47
N ASP A 225 -0.39 7.74 24.24
CA ASP A 225 0.30 6.80 25.14
C ASP A 225 1.80 6.71 24.80
N ARG A 226 2.52 7.79 25.09
CA ARG A 226 3.95 7.91 24.76
C ARG A 226 4.82 6.84 25.42
N ALA A 227 4.52 6.47 26.66
CA ALA A 227 5.32 5.49 27.40
C ALA A 227 5.30 4.13 26.68
N LYS A 228 4.11 3.60 26.37
CA LYS A 228 4.00 2.34 25.64
C LYS A 228 4.48 2.45 24.19
N ALA A 229 4.35 3.61 23.56
CA ALA A 229 4.90 3.83 22.23
C ALA A 229 6.44 3.67 22.23
N GLN A 230 7.14 4.25 23.21
CA GLN A 230 8.59 4.08 23.34
C GLN A 230 9.00 2.61 23.54
N GLU A 231 8.23 1.85 24.32
CA GLU A 231 8.47 0.41 24.51
C GLU A 231 8.31 -0.38 23.20
N ALA A 232 7.22 -0.13 22.46
CA ALA A 232 6.97 -0.79 21.17
C ALA A 232 8.06 -0.43 20.12
N LEU A 233 8.45 0.82 20.03
CA LEU A 233 9.49 1.29 19.11
C LEU A 233 10.86 0.75 19.48
N ALA A 234 11.21 0.68 20.78
CA ALA A 234 12.44 0.03 21.24
C ALA A 234 12.44 -1.46 20.89
N ARG A 235 11.28 -2.14 21.02
CA ARG A 235 11.13 -3.53 20.63
C ARG A 235 11.31 -3.72 19.13
N ALA A 236 10.78 -2.81 18.28
CA ALA A 236 11.01 -2.84 16.84
C ALA A 236 12.49 -2.77 16.48
N ILE A 237 13.25 -1.87 17.12
CA ILE A 237 14.70 -1.72 16.92
C ILE A 237 15.45 -3.00 17.33
N ASP A 238 15.14 -3.54 18.52
CA ASP A 238 15.76 -4.76 19.03
C ASP A 238 15.52 -5.95 18.08
N LEU A 239 14.29 -6.16 17.64
CA LEU A 239 13.94 -7.23 16.71
C LEU A 239 14.62 -7.09 15.35
N ALA A 240 14.65 -5.88 14.78
CA ALA A 240 15.31 -5.62 13.50
C ALA A 240 16.84 -5.77 13.57
N GLY A 241 17.44 -5.59 14.76
CA GLY A 241 18.88 -5.72 14.97
C GLY A 241 19.39 -7.13 15.19
N ARG A 242 18.52 -8.15 15.27
CA ARG A 242 18.91 -9.54 15.56
C ARG A 242 18.31 -10.55 14.59
N ALA A 243 18.82 -11.76 14.58
CA ALA A 243 18.28 -12.85 13.77
C ALA A 243 16.80 -13.13 14.11
N PRO A 244 15.96 -13.46 13.11
CA PRO A 244 16.33 -13.62 11.71
C PRO A 244 16.36 -12.31 10.89
N PHE A 245 15.91 -11.17 11.44
CA PHE A 245 15.66 -9.93 10.69
C PHE A 245 16.91 -9.07 10.45
N ALA A 246 17.99 -9.24 11.20
CA ALA A 246 19.20 -8.43 11.01
C ALA A 246 19.82 -8.53 9.59
N SER A 247 19.52 -9.61 8.86
CA SER A 247 19.92 -9.79 7.46
C SER A 247 18.86 -9.36 6.45
N ASP A 248 17.68 -8.91 6.91
CA ASP A 248 16.66 -8.40 6.01
C ASP A 248 17.12 -7.06 5.40
N PRO A 249 17.04 -6.91 4.07
CA PRO A 249 17.44 -5.68 3.40
C PRO A 249 16.75 -4.41 3.89
N ASP A 250 15.56 -4.52 4.46
CA ASP A 250 14.77 -3.40 4.98
C ASP A 250 14.99 -3.13 6.49
N ALA A 251 15.73 -3.98 7.20
CA ALA A 251 15.99 -3.81 8.64
C ALA A 251 16.58 -2.43 9.00
N PRO A 252 17.55 -1.87 8.24
CA PRO A 252 18.05 -0.51 8.52
C PRO A 252 16.95 0.57 8.41
N THR A 253 16.02 0.41 7.49
CA THR A 253 14.89 1.32 7.33
C THR A 253 13.95 1.25 8.53
N TRP A 254 13.58 0.04 8.98
CA TRP A 254 12.74 -0.15 10.16
C TRP A 254 13.35 0.48 11.42
N ILE A 255 14.65 0.34 11.60
CA ILE A 255 15.39 0.96 12.72
C ILE A 255 15.35 2.49 12.62
N ALA A 256 15.55 3.05 11.41
CA ALA A 256 15.53 4.49 11.20
C ALA A 256 14.14 5.07 11.47
N ASP A 257 13.08 4.40 10.99
CA ASP A 257 11.68 4.80 11.19
C ASP A 257 11.30 4.77 12.67
N ALA A 258 11.70 3.71 13.40
CA ALA A 258 11.46 3.63 14.84
C ALA A 258 12.12 4.78 15.60
N ARG A 259 13.38 5.09 15.29
CA ARG A 259 14.09 6.21 15.90
C ARG A 259 13.47 7.56 15.58
N ALA A 260 13.01 7.75 14.34
CA ALA A 260 12.30 8.98 13.95
C ALA A 260 10.96 9.15 14.70
N LEU A 261 10.23 8.05 14.93
CA LEU A 261 9.00 8.07 15.73
C LEU A 261 9.27 8.32 17.22
N GLN A 262 10.38 7.83 17.78
CA GLN A 262 10.76 8.07 19.19
C GLN A 262 11.05 9.55 19.50
N GLN A 263 11.38 10.34 18.47
CA GLN A 263 11.67 11.78 18.62
C GLN A 263 10.42 12.67 18.59
N ARG A 264 9.24 12.11 18.34
CA ARG A 264 7.95 12.83 18.32
C ARG A 264 7.30 12.84 19.69
#